data_1b966d9dff838e676da272ba169e190b
#
_entry.id   1b966d9dff838e676da272ba169e190b
#
_cell.length_a   1.000
_cell.length_b   1.000
_cell.length_c   1.000
_cell.angle_alpha   90.00
_cell.angle_beta   90.00
_cell.angle_gamma   90.00
#
_symmetry.space_group_name_H-M   'P 1'
#
loop_
_entity.id
_entity.type
_entity.pdbx_description
1 polymer ?
#
loop_
_entity_poly.entity_id
_entity_poly.type
_entity_poly.pdbx_seq_one_letter_code
_entity_poly.pdbx_strand_id
1 'polypeptide(L)'
;ITLEKVECNAACDFAPVMMVNWEFFDNQTPESAVEVTDKLRAGEKVVSTRGAEITPWREAERVISGFEDGLADQGPSAGHASLVGLEIAKEQGWTAPVAPTADAQAKVGDSD
;
A
#
# COMPACT_ATOMS: atom_id res chain seq x y z
N ILE A 1 17.85 9.83 7.46
CA ILE A 1 16.43 9.48 7.67
C ILE A 1 15.68 10.76 7.98
N THR A 2 14.58 10.98 7.28
CA THR A 2 13.62 12.06 7.54
C THR A 2 12.37 11.45 8.14
N LEU A 3 11.84 12.03 9.19
CA LEU A 3 10.59 11.61 9.83
C LEU A 3 9.50 12.63 9.52
N GLU A 4 8.38 12.15 9.03
CA GLU A 4 7.19 12.94 8.80
C GLU A 4 6.00 12.35 9.56
N LYS A 5 5.15 13.22 10.08
CA LYS A 5 3.87 12.83 10.67
C LYS A 5 2.77 13.05 9.64
N VAL A 6 2.10 11.97 9.25
CA VAL A 6 0.94 12.04 8.37
C VAL A 6 -0.35 11.76 9.14
N GLU A 7 -1.47 12.27 8.66
CA GLU A 7 -2.74 12.12 9.36
C GLU A 7 -3.37 10.74 9.18
N CYS A 8 -3.26 10.17 7.99
CA CYS A 8 -3.85 8.87 7.70
C CYS A 8 -3.16 8.17 6.53
N ASN A 9 -2.93 6.86 6.68
CA ASN A 9 -2.43 5.96 5.63
C ASN A 9 -3.49 4.95 5.16
N ALA A 10 -4.78 5.17 5.50
CA ALA A 10 -5.90 4.27 5.17
C ALA A 10 -5.65 2.80 5.59
N ALA A 11 -4.95 2.58 6.70
CA ALA A 11 -4.66 1.26 7.28
C ALA A 11 -5.03 1.22 8.77
N CYS A 12 -6.16 1.81 9.14
CA CYS A 12 -6.59 1.96 10.53
C CYS A 12 -6.86 0.62 11.23
N ASP A 13 -7.24 -0.39 10.50
CA ASP A 13 -7.42 -1.77 10.96
C ASP A 13 -6.11 -2.46 11.37
N PHE A 14 -4.97 -1.94 10.92
CA PHE A 14 -3.63 -2.41 11.26
C PHE A 14 -2.82 -1.41 12.13
N ALA A 15 -3.50 -0.42 12.72
CA ALA A 15 -2.85 0.58 13.57
C ALA A 15 -2.18 -0.06 14.80
N PRO A 16 -1.09 0.51 15.32
CA PRO A 16 -0.32 1.65 14.76
C PRO A 16 0.45 1.30 13.48
N VAL A 17 0.47 2.22 12.52
CA VAL A 17 1.11 2.02 11.22
C VAL A 17 2.25 3.01 11.02
N MET A 18 3.34 2.53 10.48
CA MET A 18 4.45 3.33 9.98
C MET A 18 4.68 3.02 8.50
N MET A 19 5.18 3.97 7.75
CA MET A 19 5.64 3.75 6.38
C MET A 19 7.13 4.07 6.27
N VAL A 20 7.83 3.28 5.47
CA VAL A 20 9.20 3.57 5.06
C VAL A 20 9.27 3.54 3.54
N ASN A 21 9.53 4.69 2.92
CA ASN A 21 9.61 4.83 1.46
C ASN A 21 8.38 4.22 0.75
N TRP A 22 7.19 4.51 1.30
CA TRP A 22 5.86 4.04 0.85
C TRP A 22 5.54 2.58 1.14
N GLU A 23 6.43 1.82 1.79
CA GLU A 23 6.13 0.46 2.22
C GLU A 23 5.56 0.43 3.64
N PHE A 24 4.54 -0.39 3.86
CA PHE A 24 3.80 -0.45 5.11
C PHE A 24 4.46 -1.33 6.16
N PHE A 25 4.48 -0.82 7.39
CA PHE A 25 4.77 -1.57 8.60
C PHE A 25 3.55 -1.50 9.52
N ASP A 26 2.78 -2.57 9.53
CA ASP A 26 1.53 -2.70 10.26
C ASP A 26 1.77 -3.10 11.71
N ASN A 27 0.83 -2.76 12.61
CA ASN A 27 0.82 -3.15 14.02
C ASN A 27 2.14 -2.84 14.76
N GLN A 28 2.68 -1.66 14.56
CA GLN A 28 3.96 -1.27 15.13
C GLN A 28 3.86 -0.96 16.62
N THR A 29 4.93 -1.31 17.34
CA THR A 29 5.18 -0.84 18.71
C THR A 29 6.31 0.19 18.68
N PRO A 30 6.52 0.97 19.76
CA PRO A 30 7.69 1.85 19.86
C PRO A 30 9.00 1.09 19.65
N GLU A 31 9.10 -0.12 20.19
CA GLU A 31 10.30 -0.97 20.12
C GLU A 31 10.54 -1.44 18.69
N SER A 32 9.51 -1.93 17.98
CA SER A 32 9.64 -2.39 16.60
C SER A 32 9.97 -1.24 15.64
N ALA A 33 9.41 -0.05 15.87
CA ALA A 33 9.73 1.14 15.06
C ALA A 33 11.19 1.58 15.23
N VAL A 34 11.72 1.51 16.45
CA VAL A 34 13.14 1.78 16.73
C VAL A 34 14.01 0.73 16.07
N GLU A 35 13.69 -0.55 16.19
CA GLU A 35 14.43 -1.65 15.56
C GLU A 35 14.55 -1.48 14.05
N VAL A 36 13.42 -1.21 13.37
CA VAL A 36 13.41 -0.93 11.92
C VAL A 36 14.30 0.26 11.58
N THR A 37 14.21 1.33 12.36
CA THR A 37 15.01 2.53 12.13
C THR A 37 16.50 2.26 12.29
N ASP A 38 16.91 1.50 13.30
CA ASP A 38 18.31 1.18 13.58
C ASP A 38 18.89 0.25 12.49
N LYS A 39 18.13 -0.75 12.03
CA LYS A 39 18.51 -1.58 10.89
C LYS A 39 18.74 -0.76 9.62
N LEU A 40 17.82 0.15 9.31
CA LEU A 40 17.97 1.03 8.15
C LEU A 40 19.19 1.95 8.25
N ARG A 41 19.51 2.45 9.45
CA ARG A 41 20.72 3.24 9.71
C ARG A 41 22.00 2.42 9.56
N ALA A 42 21.95 1.15 9.94
CA ALA A 42 23.05 0.21 9.77
C ALA A 42 23.23 -0.25 8.31
N GLY A 43 22.33 0.12 7.40
CA GLY A 43 22.35 -0.34 6.00
C GLY A 43 21.93 -1.80 5.84
N GLU A 44 21.24 -2.35 6.83
CA GLU A 44 20.72 -3.70 6.75
C GLU A 44 19.46 -3.77 5.85
N LYS A 45 19.26 -4.93 5.24
CA LYS A 45 18.03 -5.21 4.51
C LYS A 45 16.85 -5.33 5.46
N VAL A 46 15.80 -4.59 5.16
CA VAL A 46 14.55 -4.61 5.92
C VAL A 46 13.41 -4.96 4.96
N VAL A 47 12.54 -5.85 5.40
CA VAL A 47 11.34 -6.24 4.65
C VAL A 47 10.12 -5.67 5.37
N SER A 48 9.21 -5.07 4.61
CA SER A 48 7.95 -4.53 5.13
C SER A 48 7.04 -5.64 5.64
N THR A 49 6.06 -5.31 6.46
CA THR A 49 5.05 -6.29 6.93
C THR A 49 4.19 -6.85 5.79
N ARG A 50 4.18 -6.19 4.64
CA ARG A 50 3.45 -6.61 3.43
C ARG A 50 4.34 -7.25 2.36
N GLY A 51 5.60 -7.56 2.69
CA GLY A 51 6.47 -8.43 1.93
C GLY A 51 7.50 -7.73 1.02
N ALA A 52 7.37 -6.43 0.77
CA ALA A 52 8.34 -5.72 -0.06
C ALA A 52 9.63 -5.39 0.73
N GLU A 53 10.77 -5.58 0.10
CA GLU A 53 12.07 -5.12 0.62
C GLU A 53 12.15 -3.59 0.49
N ILE A 54 12.65 -2.92 1.51
CA ILE A 54 12.81 -1.47 1.50
C ILE A 54 13.98 -1.09 0.58
N THR A 55 13.67 -0.28 -0.41
CA THR A 55 14.65 0.31 -1.32
C THR A 55 14.99 1.75 -0.94
N PRO A 56 16.16 2.29 -1.35
CA PRO A 56 16.47 3.69 -1.16
C PRO A 56 15.40 4.62 -1.76
N TRP A 57 15.18 5.78 -1.15
CA TRP A 57 14.17 6.74 -1.58
C TRP A 57 14.24 7.08 -3.07
N ARG A 58 15.43 7.25 -3.61
CA ARG A 58 15.62 7.55 -5.04
C ARG A 58 15.10 6.45 -5.96
N GLU A 59 15.21 5.20 -5.56
CA GLU A 59 14.66 4.08 -6.32
C GLU A 59 13.14 4.04 -6.20
N ALA A 60 12.60 4.24 -4.99
CA ALA A 60 11.16 4.34 -4.78
C ALA A 60 10.54 5.48 -5.60
N GLU A 61 11.17 6.67 -5.65
CA GLU A 61 10.73 7.79 -6.48
C GLU A 61 10.70 7.44 -7.98
N ARG A 62 11.67 6.71 -8.47
CA ARG A 62 11.69 6.27 -9.87
C ARG A 62 10.51 5.37 -10.20
N VAL A 63 10.20 4.40 -9.33
CA VAL A 63 9.05 3.51 -9.50
C VAL A 63 7.74 4.31 -9.50
N ILE A 64 7.56 5.22 -8.55
CA ILE A 64 6.39 6.11 -8.48
C ILE A 64 6.27 6.98 -9.75
N SER A 65 7.41 7.35 -10.35
CA SER A 65 7.46 8.11 -11.60
C SER A 65 7.22 7.26 -12.86
N GLY A 66 6.92 5.96 -12.71
CA GLY A 66 6.58 5.06 -13.81
C GLY A 66 7.76 4.28 -14.40
N PHE A 67 8.93 4.28 -13.75
CA PHE A 67 10.06 3.46 -14.16
C PHE A 67 10.03 2.13 -13.40
N GLU A 68 9.69 1.06 -14.08
CA GLU A 68 9.60 -0.27 -13.47
C GLU A 68 10.98 -0.76 -12.99
N ASP A 69 10.98 -1.41 -11.82
CA ASP A 69 12.17 -2.04 -11.22
C ASP A 69 12.11 -3.57 -11.23
N GLY A 70 11.03 -4.16 -11.75
CA GLY A 70 10.82 -5.60 -11.79
C GLY A 70 10.45 -6.23 -10.45
N LEU A 71 10.16 -5.43 -9.43
CA LEU A 71 9.83 -5.89 -8.08
C LEU A 71 8.31 -5.90 -7.79
N ALA A 72 7.47 -5.62 -8.78
CA ALA A 72 6.03 -5.76 -8.65
C ALA A 72 5.66 -7.16 -8.17
N ASP A 73 4.62 -7.26 -7.33
CA ASP A 73 4.13 -8.52 -6.77
C ASP A 73 5.09 -9.21 -5.76
N GLN A 74 6.05 -8.50 -5.21
CA GLN A 74 6.83 -9.00 -4.08
C GLN A 74 5.97 -9.11 -2.82
N GLY A 75 5.72 -10.34 -2.40
CA GLY A 75 4.98 -10.65 -1.19
C GLY A 75 3.47 -10.35 -1.24
N PRO A 76 2.73 -10.72 -0.22
CA PRO A 76 1.30 -10.47 -0.14
C PRO A 76 1.05 -8.98 0.12
N SER A 77 0.56 -8.27 -0.89
CA SER A 77 0.14 -6.86 -0.77
C SER A 77 -1.14 -6.70 0.08
N ALA A 78 -1.91 -7.77 0.29
CA ALA A 78 -3.13 -7.78 1.07
C ALA A 78 -3.22 -9.01 1.97
N GLY A 79 -3.52 -8.80 3.26
CA GLY A 79 -3.79 -9.88 4.20
C GLY A 79 -5.24 -10.37 4.12
N HIS A 80 -5.55 -11.45 4.86
CA HIS A 80 -6.89 -12.06 4.91
C HIS A 80 -8.00 -11.03 5.20
N ALA A 81 -7.80 -10.16 6.18
CA ALA A 81 -8.79 -9.14 6.54
C ALA A 81 -9.14 -8.19 5.36
N SER A 82 -8.16 -7.87 4.52
CA SER A 82 -8.38 -7.05 3.32
C SER A 82 -9.10 -7.80 2.19
N LEU A 83 -9.05 -9.13 2.19
CA LEU A 83 -9.61 -9.99 1.14
C LEU A 83 -11.00 -10.54 1.46
N VAL A 84 -11.46 -10.43 2.71
CA VAL A 84 -12.77 -10.98 3.16
C VAL A 84 -13.91 -10.51 2.27
N GLY A 85 -13.96 -9.24 1.90
CA GLY A 85 -15.01 -8.72 1.02
C GLY A 85 -14.99 -9.36 -0.38
N LEU A 86 -13.80 -9.63 -0.92
CA LEU A 86 -13.63 -10.32 -2.19
C LEU A 86 -14.06 -11.80 -2.11
N GLU A 87 -13.75 -12.47 -1.01
CA GLU A 87 -14.16 -13.85 -0.75
C GLU A 87 -15.68 -13.97 -0.69
N ILE A 88 -16.33 -13.10 0.09
CA ILE A 88 -17.80 -13.02 0.17
C ILE A 88 -18.41 -12.74 -1.20
N ALA A 89 -17.87 -11.79 -1.95
CA ALA A 89 -18.37 -11.47 -3.30
C ALA A 89 -18.29 -12.68 -4.23
N LYS A 90 -17.20 -13.45 -4.17
CA LYS A 90 -17.03 -14.68 -4.97
C LYS A 90 -18.04 -15.76 -4.55
N GLU A 91 -18.22 -15.98 -3.24
CA GLU A 91 -19.20 -16.96 -2.70
C GLU A 91 -20.63 -16.60 -3.09
N GLN A 92 -20.98 -15.33 -3.09
CA GLN A 92 -22.29 -14.82 -3.46
C GLN A 92 -22.50 -14.65 -4.97
N GLY A 93 -21.47 -14.87 -5.78
CA GLY A 93 -21.51 -14.67 -7.23
C GLY A 93 -21.70 -13.21 -7.64
N TRP A 94 -21.28 -12.27 -6.80
CA TRP A 94 -21.37 -10.83 -7.12
C TRP A 94 -20.36 -10.45 -8.19
N THR A 95 -20.82 -9.66 -9.14
CA THR A 95 -19.98 -9.12 -10.22
C THR A 95 -20.04 -7.60 -10.20
N ALA A 96 -18.97 -6.97 -10.65
CA ALA A 96 -18.98 -5.53 -10.82
C ALA A 96 -20.04 -5.10 -11.84
N PRO A 97 -20.72 -3.95 -11.64
CA PRO A 97 -21.57 -3.37 -12.65
C PRO A 97 -20.80 -3.18 -13.96
N VAL A 98 -21.48 -3.36 -15.07
CA VAL A 98 -20.88 -3.01 -16.37
C VAL A 98 -20.54 -1.53 -16.37
N ALA A 99 -19.30 -1.19 -16.71
CA ALA A 99 -18.89 0.20 -16.79
C ALA A 99 -19.80 0.97 -17.76
N PRO A 100 -20.29 2.16 -17.40
CA PRO A 100 -21.09 2.97 -18.31
C PRO A 100 -20.30 3.26 -19.58
N THR A 101 -20.97 3.19 -20.72
CA THR A 101 -20.37 3.52 -22.01
C THR A 101 -19.92 4.99 -22.04
N ALA A 102 -18.97 5.33 -22.89
CA ALA A 102 -18.46 6.72 -23.01
C ALA A 102 -19.60 7.72 -23.25
N ASP A 103 -20.64 7.33 -24.00
CA ASP A 103 -21.83 8.17 -24.26
C ASP A 103 -22.71 8.39 -23.01
N ALA A 104 -22.72 7.43 -22.08
CA ALA A 104 -23.44 7.57 -20.81
C ALA A 104 -22.67 8.47 -19.81
N GLN A 105 -21.34 8.44 -19.87
CA GLN A 105 -20.50 9.32 -19.04
C GLN A 105 -20.56 10.78 -19.48
N ALA A 106 -20.65 11.04 -20.79
CA ALA A 106 -20.76 12.39 -21.35
C ALA A 106 -22.05 13.12 -20.89
N LYS A 107 -23.14 12.38 -20.66
CA LYS A 107 -24.43 12.95 -20.24
C LYS A 107 -24.47 13.37 -18.76
N VAL A 108 -23.56 12.90 -17.92
CA VAL A 108 -23.50 13.27 -16.49
C VAL A 108 -22.72 14.57 -16.31
N GLY A 109 -21.82 14.93 -17.22
CA GLY A 109 -21.04 16.16 -17.19
C GLY A 109 -21.74 17.43 -17.72
N ASP A 110 -22.92 17.27 -18.32
CA ASP A 110 -23.63 18.38 -19.02
C ASP A 110 -24.88 18.90 -18.22
N SER A 111 -24.97 18.57 -16.94
CA SER A 111 -26.10 18.93 -16.06
C SER A 111 -25.72 19.90 -14.95
N ASP A 112 -24.87 20.90 -15.23
CA ASP A 112 -24.66 22.10 -14.41
C ASP A 112 -25.11 23.37 -15.13
#